data_6d271b8fc71dd36825e2b0a82483e2bd
#
_entry.id   6d271b8fc71dd36825e2b0a82483e2bd
#
_cell.length_a   1.000
_cell.length_b   1.000
_cell.length_c   1.000
_cell.angle_alpha   90.00
_cell.angle_beta   90.00
_cell.angle_gamma   90.00
#
_symmetry.space_group_name_H-M   'P 1'
#
loop_
_entity.id
_entity.type
_entity.pdbx_description
1 polymer ?
#
loop_
_entity_poly.entity_id
_entity_poly.type
_entity_poly.pdbx_seq_one_letter_code
_entity_poly.pdbx_strand_id
1 'polypeptide(L)'
;MGTTTARSGGRHPETVLRSDARSLRLLLARLDQDQADLERARQLLQQGRELAPVDPREAFELVHRAALRGAGVLVARANRERRRALPLNVWTALERLGGEEARRAETLGPLVAERTRLDRDASALPEPELLAQHLEGTAAHLDRVAEKLLEGLPVPLAELSEG
;
A
#
# COMPACT_ATOMS: atom_id res chain seq x y z
N MET A 1 -48.14 40.27 1.76
CA MET A 1 -47.31 39.64 2.78
C MET A 1 -47.12 38.18 2.39
N GLY A 2 -45.98 37.85 1.80
CA GLY A 2 -45.68 36.49 1.37
C GLY A 2 -45.05 35.72 2.51
N THR A 3 -45.68 34.65 2.99
CA THR A 3 -45.08 33.68 3.88
C THR A 3 -44.23 32.72 3.03
N THR A 4 -42.94 32.91 3.06
CA THR A 4 -42.01 31.98 2.43
C THR A 4 -41.92 30.73 3.30
N THR A 5 -42.60 29.67 2.89
CA THR A 5 -42.43 28.35 3.54
C THR A 5 -41.10 27.78 3.09
N ALA A 6 -40.10 27.82 3.94
CA ALA A 6 -38.85 27.10 3.73
C ALA A 6 -39.16 25.59 3.71
N ARG A 7 -39.08 24.96 2.53
CA ARG A 7 -39.06 23.51 2.41
C ARG A 7 -37.76 23.01 3.02
N SER A 8 -37.87 22.57 4.26
CA SER A 8 -36.85 21.74 4.87
C SER A 8 -36.79 20.43 4.09
N GLY A 9 -35.79 20.30 3.19
CA GLY A 9 -35.54 19.08 2.48
C GLY A 9 -34.92 18.02 3.42
N GLY A 10 -35.75 17.48 4.31
CA GLY A 10 -35.36 16.34 5.10
C GLY A 10 -35.11 15.14 4.19
N ARG A 11 -33.87 14.68 4.09
CA ARG A 11 -33.56 13.43 3.40
C ARG A 11 -34.35 12.31 4.06
N HIS A 12 -35.06 11.55 3.23
CA HIS A 12 -35.88 10.43 3.72
C HIS A 12 -34.96 9.39 4.41
N PRO A 13 -35.33 8.83 5.59
CA PRO A 13 -34.48 7.88 6.32
C PRO A 13 -34.06 6.67 5.49
N GLU A 14 -34.90 6.17 4.59
CA GLU A 14 -34.59 5.07 3.69
C GLU A 14 -33.49 5.42 2.68
N THR A 15 -33.45 6.66 2.20
CA THR A 15 -32.41 7.15 1.28
C THR A 15 -31.05 7.22 1.99
N VAL A 16 -31.01 7.63 3.25
CA VAL A 16 -29.82 7.69 4.09
C VAL A 16 -29.28 6.28 4.32
N LEU A 17 -30.14 5.31 4.71
CA LEU A 17 -29.75 3.92 4.93
C LEU A 17 -29.20 3.25 3.66
N ARG A 18 -29.78 3.51 2.49
CA ARG A 18 -29.30 3.00 1.21
C ARG A 18 -27.95 3.60 0.83
N SER A 19 -27.75 4.89 1.09
CA SER A 19 -26.48 5.57 0.86
C SER A 19 -25.39 5.00 1.75
N ASP A 20 -25.66 4.76 3.03
CA ASP A 20 -24.70 4.17 3.99
C ASP A 20 -24.34 2.74 3.63
N ALA A 21 -25.32 1.91 3.23
CA ALA A 21 -25.09 0.54 2.79
C ALA A 21 -24.25 0.49 1.51
N ARG A 22 -24.45 1.42 0.58
CA ARG A 22 -23.67 1.53 -0.65
C ARG A 22 -22.24 1.97 -0.37
N SER A 23 -22.06 2.95 0.53
CA SER A 23 -20.76 3.43 0.97
C SER A 23 -19.96 2.33 1.68
N LEU A 24 -20.62 1.53 2.53
CA LEU A 24 -20.02 0.42 3.23
C LEU A 24 -19.55 -0.67 2.26
N ARG A 25 -20.39 -1.03 1.27
CA ARG A 25 -20.02 -2.02 0.25
C ARG A 25 -18.80 -1.57 -0.57
N LEU A 26 -18.74 -0.29 -0.93
CA LEU A 26 -17.59 0.26 -1.65
C LEU A 26 -16.32 0.23 -0.79
N LEU A 27 -16.43 0.57 0.50
CA LEU A 27 -15.33 0.51 1.44
C LEU A 27 -14.77 -0.91 1.56
N LEU A 28 -15.65 -1.91 1.72
CA LEU A 28 -15.28 -3.32 1.80
C LEU A 28 -14.63 -3.83 0.51
N ALA A 29 -15.18 -3.44 -0.66
CA ALA A 29 -14.62 -3.82 -1.95
C ALA A 29 -13.19 -3.25 -2.14
N ARG A 30 -12.95 -2.01 -1.71
CA ARG A 30 -11.62 -1.39 -1.75
C ARG A 30 -10.65 -2.07 -0.80
N LEU A 31 -11.11 -2.43 0.39
CA LEU A 31 -10.30 -3.16 1.36
C LEU A 31 -9.92 -4.54 0.81
N ASP A 32 -10.86 -5.26 0.23
CA ASP A 32 -10.60 -6.57 -0.39
C ASP A 32 -9.57 -6.47 -1.51
N GLN A 33 -9.65 -5.44 -2.35
CA GLN A 33 -8.69 -5.18 -3.40
C GLN A 33 -7.30 -4.88 -2.83
N ASP A 34 -7.22 -4.01 -1.83
CA ASP A 34 -5.97 -3.64 -1.18
C ASP A 34 -5.33 -4.85 -0.50
N GLN A 35 -6.12 -5.69 0.16
CA GLN A 35 -5.63 -6.91 0.79
C GLN A 35 -5.15 -7.94 -0.24
N ALA A 36 -5.82 -8.05 -1.38
CA ALA A 36 -5.38 -8.92 -2.48
C ALA A 36 -4.03 -8.45 -3.06
N ASP A 37 -3.86 -7.14 -3.23
CA ASP A 37 -2.60 -6.56 -3.70
C ASP A 37 -1.47 -6.76 -2.68
N LEU A 38 -1.77 -6.60 -1.39
CA LEU A 38 -0.82 -6.87 -0.31
C LEU A 38 -0.40 -8.34 -0.28
N GLU A 39 -1.34 -9.26 -0.47
CA GLU A 39 -1.05 -10.70 -0.49
C GLU A 39 -0.14 -11.06 -1.66
N ARG A 40 -0.33 -10.47 -2.83
CA ARG A 40 0.59 -10.64 -3.97
C ARG A 40 2.00 -10.14 -3.64
N ALA A 41 2.11 -9.01 -2.92
CA ALA A 41 3.39 -8.51 -2.46
C ALA A 41 4.06 -9.49 -1.50
N ARG A 42 3.33 -10.09 -0.57
CA ARG A 42 3.82 -11.10 0.35
C ARG A 42 4.30 -12.37 -0.35
N GLN A 43 3.59 -12.80 -1.38
CA GLN A 43 4.00 -13.95 -2.20
C GLN A 43 5.32 -13.69 -2.92
N LEU A 44 5.50 -12.51 -3.49
CA LEU A 44 6.76 -12.10 -4.13
C LEU A 44 7.92 -12.06 -3.11
N LEU A 45 7.66 -11.55 -1.91
CA LEU A 45 8.66 -11.52 -0.84
C LEU A 45 9.06 -12.93 -0.43
N GLN A 46 8.12 -13.84 -0.28
CA GLN A 46 8.37 -15.23 0.08
C GLN A 46 9.19 -15.94 -1.00
N GLN A 47 8.85 -15.75 -2.27
CA GLN A 47 9.65 -16.27 -3.39
C GLN A 47 11.07 -15.72 -3.36
N GLY A 48 11.24 -14.43 -3.06
CA GLY A 48 12.55 -13.82 -2.91
C GLY A 48 13.36 -14.44 -1.78
N ARG A 49 12.74 -14.72 -0.65
CA ARG A 49 13.40 -15.41 0.48
C ARG A 49 13.88 -16.81 0.11
N GLU A 50 13.06 -17.55 -0.60
CA GLU A 50 13.38 -18.92 -1.02
C GLU A 50 14.53 -18.94 -2.03
N LEU A 51 14.58 -17.95 -2.92
CA LEU A 51 15.60 -17.83 -3.95
C LEU A 51 16.91 -17.21 -3.46
N ALA A 52 16.90 -16.47 -2.36
CA ALA A 52 18.09 -15.74 -1.90
C ALA A 52 19.37 -16.59 -1.81
N PRO A 53 19.34 -17.82 -1.28
CA PRO A 53 20.56 -18.66 -1.23
C PRO A 53 20.93 -19.29 -2.57
N VAL A 54 20.01 -19.36 -3.53
CA VAL A 54 20.20 -20.06 -4.82
C VAL A 54 20.49 -19.08 -5.94
N ASP A 55 19.69 -18.03 -6.04
CA ASP A 55 19.79 -17.00 -7.07
C ASP A 55 19.55 -15.62 -6.43
N PRO A 56 20.60 -15.04 -5.81
CA PRO A 56 20.45 -13.77 -5.10
C PRO A 56 20.06 -12.60 -6.02
N ARG A 57 20.43 -12.64 -7.29
CA ARG A 57 20.06 -11.61 -8.27
C ARG A 57 18.56 -11.60 -8.53
N GLU A 58 17.96 -12.74 -8.80
CA GLU A 58 16.52 -12.87 -8.99
C GLU A 58 15.77 -12.60 -7.68
N ALA A 59 16.32 -13.03 -6.55
CA ALA A 59 15.77 -12.72 -5.24
C ALA A 59 15.65 -11.21 -5.01
N PHE A 60 16.70 -10.46 -5.35
CA PHE A 60 16.68 -9.00 -5.22
C PHE A 60 15.57 -8.36 -6.07
N GLU A 61 15.40 -8.82 -7.31
CA GLU A 61 14.33 -8.32 -8.20
C GLU A 61 12.94 -8.65 -7.65
N LEU A 62 12.72 -9.85 -7.14
CA LEU A 62 11.44 -10.25 -6.54
C LEU A 62 11.09 -9.41 -5.30
N VAL A 63 12.07 -9.19 -4.43
CA VAL A 63 11.88 -8.35 -3.24
C VAL A 63 11.58 -6.90 -3.64
N HIS A 64 12.26 -6.39 -4.66
CA HIS A 64 12.01 -5.05 -5.16
C HIS A 64 10.59 -4.89 -5.71
N ARG A 65 10.10 -5.87 -6.44
CA ARG A 65 8.70 -5.92 -6.90
C ARG A 65 7.72 -5.98 -5.73
N ALA A 66 8.04 -6.76 -4.70
CA ALA A 66 7.23 -6.81 -3.48
C ALA A 66 7.16 -5.44 -2.80
N ALA A 67 8.29 -4.75 -2.69
CA ALA A 67 8.38 -3.41 -2.12
C ALA A 67 7.55 -2.39 -2.91
N LEU A 68 7.63 -2.42 -4.24
CA LEU A 68 6.83 -1.56 -5.11
C LEU A 68 5.33 -1.80 -4.96
N ARG A 69 4.90 -3.06 -4.93
CA ARG A 69 3.49 -3.41 -4.76
C ARG A 69 2.95 -2.98 -3.39
N GLY A 70 3.71 -3.23 -2.34
CA GLY A 70 3.32 -2.84 -0.99
C GLY A 70 3.17 -1.32 -0.84
N ALA A 71 4.15 -0.57 -1.33
CA ALA A 71 4.07 0.88 -1.36
C ALA A 71 2.90 1.39 -2.23
N GLY A 72 2.67 0.74 -3.36
CA GLY A 72 1.56 1.04 -4.27
C GLY A 72 0.19 0.91 -3.62
N VAL A 73 0.00 -0.01 -2.71
CA VAL A 73 -1.26 -0.15 -1.94
C VAL A 73 -1.54 1.11 -1.12
N LEU A 74 -0.54 1.63 -0.40
CA LEU A 74 -0.67 2.85 0.39
C LEU A 74 -0.92 4.08 -0.47
N VAL A 75 -0.23 4.18 -1.61
CA VAL A 75 -0.40 5.28 -2.56
C VAL A 75 -1.81 5.26 -3.16
N ALA A 76 -2.30 4.11 -3.57
CA ALA A 76 -3.65 3.96 -4.10
C ALA A 76 -4.71 4.34 -3.06
N ARG A 77 -4.54 3.90 -1.82
CA ARG A 77 -5.42 4.27 -0.71
C ARG A 77 -5.43 5.78 -0.47
N ALA A 78 -4.25 6.39 -0.40
CA ALA A 78 -4.12 7.83 -0.19
C ALA A 78 -4.73 8.64 -1.35
N ASN A 79 -4.57 8.19 -2.60
CA ASN A 79 -5.12 8.86 -3.77
C ASN A 79 -6.66 8.89 -3.78
N ARG A 80 -7.32 7.90 -3.17
CA ARG A 80 -8.80 7.89 -3.08
C ARG A 80 -9.35 9.03 -2.25
N GLU A 81 -8.56 9.55 -1.31
CA GLU A 81 -8.93 10.61 -0.37
C GLU A 81 -8.41 12.00 -0.80
N ARG A 82 -7.63 12.08 -1.88
CA ARG A 82 -6.97 13.31 -2.31
C ARG A 82 -7.64 13.89 -3.55
N ARG A 83 -7.70 15.22 -3.62
CA ARG A 83 -8.13 15.94 -4.83
C ARG A 83 -7.12 15.85 -5.96
N ARG A 84 -5.83 15.88 -5.62
CA ARG A 84 -4.73 15.73 -6.56
C ARG A 84 -4.01 14.44 -6.29
N ALA A 85 -3.82 13.63 -7.31
CA ALA A 85 -3.07 12.40 -7.22
C ALA A 85 -1.62 12.67 -6.79
N LEU A 86 -1.07 11.74 -6.04
CA LEU A 86 0.34 11.70 -5.72
C LEU A 86 1.16 11.49 -6.99
N PRO A 87 2.47 11.84 -7.00
CA PRO A 87 3.34 11.55 -8.14
C PRO A 87 3.29 10.08 -8.56
N LEU A 88 3.48 9.81 -9.85
CA LEU A 88 3.48 8.45 -10.40
C LEU A 88 4.64 7.59 -9.89
N ASN A 89 5.78 8.21 -9.59
CA ASN A 89 6.89 7.51 -8.96
C ASN A 89 6.49 7.14 -7.52
N VAL A 90 6.46 5.85 -7.23
CA VAL A 90 5.98 5.32 -5.94
C VAL A 90 6.81 5.84 -4.76
N TRP A 91 8.13 5.93 -4.92
CA TRP A 91 9.01 6.40 -3.85
C TRP A 91 8.83 7.88 -3.56
N THR A 92 8.68 8.69 -4.60
CA THR A 92 8.33 10.11 -4.46
C THR A 92 6.95 10.27 -3.81
N ALA A 93 6.00 9.42 -4.16
CA ALA A 93 4.68 9.41 -3.53
C ALA A 93 4.76 9.10 -2.03
N LEU A 94 5.58 8.13 -1.62
CA LEU A 94 5.81 7.83 -0.20
C LEU A 94 6.42 9.01 0.55
N GLU A 95 7.38 9.70 -0.04
CA GLU A 95 7.96 10.92 0.55
C GLU A 95 6.89 11.97 0.84
N ARG A 96 5.95 12.15 -0.10
CA ARG A 96 4.84 13.10 0.04
C ARG A 96 3.84 12.71 1.13
N LEU A 97 3.74 11.42 1.46
CA LEU A 97 2.90 10.96 2.57
C LEU A 97 3.48 11.36 3.93
N GLY A 98 4.76 11.64 4.02
CA GLY A 98 5.42 12.07 5.26
C GLY A 98 5.58 10.96 6.29
N GLY A 99 6.06 11.32 7.48
CA GLY A 99 6.19 10.40 8.61
C GLY A 99 7.02 9.17 8.32
N GLU A 100 6.52 8.01 8.71
CA GLU A 100 7.18 6.71 8.51
C GLU A 100 7.34 6.35 7.05
N GLU A 101 6.41 6.77 6.18
CA GLU A 101 6.48 6.48 4.75
C GLU A 101 7.61 7.27 4.09
N ALA A 102 7.83 8.52 4.49
CA ALA A 102 8.97 9.30 4.03
C ALA A 102 10.30 8.68 4.48
N ARG A 103 10.37 8.14 5.70
CA ARG A 103 11.55 7.39 6.19
C ARG A 103 11.77 6.12 5.39
N ARG A 104 10.70 5.40 5.08
CA ARG A 104 10.77 4.21 4.22
C ARG A 104 11.34 4.55 2.84
N ALA A 105 10.87 5.63 2.21
CA ALA A 105 11.38 6.11 0.93
C ALA A 105 12.88 6.42 1.00
N GLU A 106 13.33 7.04 2.08
CA GLU A 106 14.75 7.33 2.33
C GLU A 106 15.58 6.05 2.42
N THR A 107 15.12 5.03 3.16
CA THR A 107 15.83 3.75 3.26
C THR A 107 15.89 2.97 1.95
N LEU A 108 14.98 3.23 1.03
CA LEU A 108 14.96 2.59 -0.29
C LEU A 108 15.98 3.17 -1.27
N GLY A 109 16.48 4.37 -1.04
CA GLY A 109 17.44 5.01 -1.92
C GLY A 109 18.64 4.12 -2.29
N PRO A 110 19.40 3.59 -1.31
CA PRO A 110 20.52 2.68 -1.58
C PRO A 110 20.11 1.39 -2.30
N LEU A 111 18.91 0.88 -2.04
CA LEU A 111 18.39 -0.34 -2.66
C LEU A 111 17.99 -0.11 -4.12
N VAL A 112 17.43 1.05 -4.44
CA VAL A 112 17.15 1.46 -5.81
C VAL A 112 18.46 1.63 -6.59
N ALA A 113 19.49 2.22 -5.98
CA ALA A 113 20.81 2.34 -6.57
C ALA A 113 21.44 0.97 -6.83
N GLU A 114 21.29 0.01 -5.90
CA GLU A 114 21.78 -1.35 -6.08
C GLU A 114 21.08 -2.06 -7.24
N ARG A 115 19.77 -1.91 -7.35
CA ARG A 115 19.01 -2.44 -8.50
C ARG A 115 19.53 -1.88 -9.83
N THR A 116 19.79 -0.59 -9.88
CA THR A 116 20.36 0.06 -11.06
C THR A 116 21.74 -0.51 -11.41
N ARG A 117 22.58 -0.73 -10.41
CA ARG A 117 23.91 -1.36 -10.59
C ARG A 117 23.78 -2.76 -11.18
N LEU A 118 22.85 -3.57 -10.67
CA LEU A 118 22.58 -4.93 -11.16
C LEU A 118 22.06 -4.93 -12.59
N ASP A 119 21.20 -3.98 -12.95
CA ASP A 119 20.65 -3.85 -14.31
C ASP A 119 21.73 -3.49 -15.35
N ARG A 120 22.78 -2.80 -14.93
CA ARG A 120 23.89 -2.38 -15.81
C ARG A 120 24.94 -3.45 -16.06
N ASP A 121 25.01 -4.44 -15.19
CA ASP A 121 25.99 -5.52 -15.26
C ASP A 121 25.31 -6.86 -15.04
N ALA A 122 25.12 -7.61 -16.12
CA ALA A 122 24.44 -8.91 -16.08
C ALA A 122 25.17 -9.96 -15.24
N SER A 123 26.46 -9.79 -15.00
CA SER A 123 27.26 -10.71 -14.18
C SER A 123 27.34 -10.30 -12.70
N ALA A 124 26.86 -9.10 -12.35
CA ALA A 124 26.91 -8.61 -10.98
C ALA A 124 25.97 -9.37 -10.06
N LEU A 125 26.42 -9.61 -8.84
CA LEU A 125 25.60 -10.14 -7.76
C LEU A 125 25.27 -9.01 -6.77
N PRO A 126 24.08 -9.05 -6.12
CA PRO A 126 23.76 -8.06 -5.11
C PRO A 126 24.69 -8.20 -3.90
N GLU A 127 25.01 -7.09 -3.28
CA GLU A 127 25.67 -7.07 -1.99
C GLU A 127 24.82 -7.81 -0.96
N PRO A 128 25.36 -8.82 -0.26
CA PRO A 128 24.58 -9.66 0.66
C PRO A 128 23.86 -8.85 1.75
N GLU A 129 24.50 -7.80 2.26
CA GLU A 129 23.91 -6.94 3.29
C GLU A 129 22.72 -6.13 2.75
N LEU A 130 22.82 -5.66 1.49
CA LEU A 130 21.73 -4.92 0.87
C LEU A 130 20.54 -5.83 0.55
N LEU A 131 20.80 -7.06 0.12
CA LEU A 131 19.72 -8.05 -0.06
C LEU A 131 19.02 -8.35 1.26
N ALA A 132 19.78 -8.58 2.33
CA ALA A 132 19.22 -8.82 3.66
C ALA A 132 18.39 -7.61 4.16
N GLN A 133 18.90 -6.39 4.01
CA GLN A 133 18.17 -5.17 4.35
C GLN A 133 16.89 -5.04 3.55
N HIS A 134 16.92 -5.38 2.27
CA HIS A 134 15.73 -5.29 1.41
C HIS A 134 14.66 -6.29 1.83
N LEU A 135 15.06 -7.53 2.13
CA LEU A 135 14.15 -8.57 2.64
C LEU A 135 13.49 -8.15 3.95
N GLU A 136 14.28 -7.75 4.93
CA GLU A 136 13.79 -7.36 6.26
C GLU A 136 12.95 -6.08 6.22
N GLY A 137 13.44 -5.07 5.53
CA GLY A 137 12.75 -3.78 5.42
C GLY A 137 11.42 -3.89 4.68
N THR A 138 11.38 -4.70 3.63
CA THR A 138 10.14 -4.95 2.88
C THR A 138 9.15 -5.75 3.73
N ALA A 139 9.59 -6.78 4.44
CA ALA A 139 8.72 -7.53 5.35
C ALA A 139 8.09 -6.62 6.41
N ALA A 140 8.88 -5.78 7.06
CA ALA A 140 8.37 -4.83 8.06
C ALA A 140 7.41 -3.81 7.45
N HIS A 141 7.69 -3.34 6.23
CA HIS A 141 6.80 -2.41 5.55
C HIS A 141 5.45 -3.05 5.17
N LEU A 142 5.45 -4.29 4.67
CA LEU A 142 4.21 -5.01 4.37
C LEU A 142 3.34 -5.22 5.61
N ASP A 143 3.95 -5.52 6.76
CA ASP A 143 3.23 -5.61 8.03
C ASP A 143 2.59 -4.26 8.41
N ARG A 144 3.31 -3.17 8.21
CA ARG A 144 2.79 -1.83 8.45
C ARG A 144 1.67 -1.45 7.48
N VAL A 145 1.78 -1.85 6.22
CA VAL A 145 0.70 -1.67 5.23
C VAL A 145 -0.56 -2.38 5.70
N ALA A 146 -0.43 -3.64 6.16
CA ALA A 146 -1.55 -4.40 6.69
C ALA A 146 -2.26 -3.67 7.85
N GLU A 147 -1.50 -3.14 8.80
CA GLU A 147 -2.04 -2.36 9.91
C GLU A 147 -2.79 -1.12 9.43
N LYS A 148 -2.21 -0.38 8.49
CA LYS A 148 -2.81 0.83 7.94
C LYS A 148 -4.10 0.58 7.18
N LEU A 149 -4.23 -0.56 6.52
CA LEU A 149 -5.46 -0.92 5.82
C LEU A 149 -6.65 -1.08 6.78
N LEU A 150 -6.39 -1.45 8.02
CA LEU A 150 -7.41 -1.60 9.05
C LEU A 150 -7.73 -0.29 9.77
N GLU A 151 -6.86 0.72 9.70
CA GLU A 151 -7.12 2.05 10.25
C GLU A 151 -8.30 2.71 9.52
N GLY A 152 -9.16 3.36 10.26
CA GLY A 152 -10.34 4.05 9.71
C GLY A 152 -11.52 3.13 9.42
N LEU A 153 -11.39 1.81 9.62
CA LEU A 153 -12.53 0.92 9.64
C LEU A 153 -13.28 1.05 10.96
N PRO A 154 -14.63 0.94 10.97
CA PRO A 154 -15.37 0.78 12.22
C PRO A 154 -14.86 -0.44 12.97
N VAL A 155 -14.74 -0.35 14.31
CA VAL A 155 -14.21 -1.41 15.17
C VAL A 155 -14.81 -2.81 14.87
N PRO A 156 -16.14 -2.96 14.64
CA PRO A 156 -16.71 -4.26 14.29
C PRO A 156 -16.19 -4.85 12.98
N LEU A 157 -15.83 -4.01 12.01
CA LEU A 157 -15.29 -4.48 10.72
C LEU A 157 -13.80 -4.82 10.83
N ALA A 158 -13.05 -4.11 11.66
CA ALA A 158 -11.66 -4.40 11.93
C ALA A 158 -11.51 -5.78 12.62
N GLU A 159 -12.38 -6.10 13.58
CA GLU A 159 -12.41 -7.40 14.26
C GLU A 159 -12.72 -8.57 13.31
N LEU A 160 -13.57 -8.35 12.31
CA LEU A 160 -13.89 -9.37 11.31
C LEU A 160 -12.74 -9.66 10.33
N SER A 161 -11.82 -8.72 10.14
CA SER A 161 -10.68 -8.88 9.23
C SER A 161 -9.49 -9.59 9.87
N GLU A 162 -9.44 -9.70 11.19
CA GLU A 162 -8.37 -10.38 11.94
C GLU A 162 -8.60 -11.89 12.08
N GLY A 163 -9.70 -12.37 11.56
CA GLY A 163 -10.09 -13.78 11.59
C GLY A 163 -9.43 -14.66 10.53
#